data_d53d542be6fe8f72d9b7469bce68f20b
#
_entry.id   d53d542be6fe8f72d9b7469bce68f20b
#
_cell.length_a   1.000
_cell.length_b   1.000
_cell.length_c   1.000
_cell.angle_alpha   90.00
_cell.angle_beta   90.00
_cell.angle_gamma   90.00
#
_symmetry.space_group_name_H-M   'P 1'
#
loop_
_entity.id
_entity.type
_entity.pdbx_description
1 polymer ?
#
loop_
_entity_poly.entity_id
_entity_poly.type
_entity_poly.pdbx_seq_one_letter_code
_entity_poly.pdbx_strand_id
1 'polypeptide(L)'
;ETCRHLVGPDTTIISVLNGITSEEVLSQAFGSEKVVWCVAQKMSAVKVGNQATISPFGDLALGVPAGADPARLHALTALLDRIHMDYELPEDIRRHMWSKLMVNTGCNQTAMVFECGYGGLRQPEAKRIMVGAMREVMAVANAQGIPLTEEDLQGWVHVMEEFPADGEPSMRQDGKAHRKSEVELFSGTIRRLGAIHHIPTPINDWLYRKI
;
A
#
# COMPACT_ATOMS: atom_id res chain seq x y z
N GLU A 1 12.43 -10.31 -15.48
CA GLU A 1 13.48 -11.06 -16.19
C GLU A 1 14.72 -10.20 -16.51
N THR A 2 14.54 -8.94 -16.91
CA THR A 2 15.63 -8.02 -17.31
C THR A 2 16.69 -7.75 -16.23
N CYS A 3 16.34 -7.86 -14.95
CA CYS A 3 17.26 -7.55 -13.84
C CYS A 3 17.95 -8.79 -13.22
N ARG A 4 17.69 -10.01 -13.70
CA ARG A 4 18.25 -11.22 -13.06
C ARG A 4 19.78 -11.21 -12.97
N HIS A 5 20.45 -10.69 -13.99
CA HIS A 5 21.90 -10.60 -14.04
C HIS A 5 22.50 -9.61 -13.02
N LEU A 6 21.69 -8.75 -12.40
CA LEU A 6 22.11 -7.79 -11.38
C LEU A 6 21.97 -8.36 -9.96
N VAL A 7 21.33 -9.53 -9.80
CA VAL A 7 21.05 -10.12 -8.49
C VAL A 7 22.05 -11.21 -8.17
N GLY A 8 23.03 -10.87 -7.34
CA GLY A 8 24.03 -11.80 -6.82
C GLY A 8 23.61 -12.47 -5.49
N PRO A 9 24.50 -13.27 -4.88
CA PRO A 9 24.24 -13.94 -3.61
C PRO A 9 23.97 -12.95 -2.47
N ASP A 10 24.64 -11.78 -2.47
CA ASP A 10 24.56 -10.79 -1.39
C ASP A 10 23.62 -9.63 -1.67
N THR A 11 22.88 -9.66 -2.79
CA THR A 11 21.93 -8.60 -3.14
C THR A 11 20.72 -8.63 -2.20
N THR A 12 20.43 -7.49 -1.58
CA THR A 12 19.17 -7.24 -0.87
C THR A 12 18.18 -6.55 -1.80
N ILE A 13 16.95 -7.02 -1.84
CA ILE A 13 15.88 -6.50 -2.68
C ILE A 13 14.80 -5.92 -1.79
N ILE A 14 14.35 -4.69 -2.09
CA ILE A 14 13.16 -4.07 -1.51
C ILE A 14 12.21 -3.64 -2.62
N SER A 15 10.92 -3.63 -2.31
CA SER A 15 9.89 -3.02 -3.16
C SER A 15 9.27 -1.83 -2.44
N VAL A 16 9.20 -0.72 -3.13
CA VAL A 16 8.50 0.49 -2.64
C VAL A 16 7.15 0.69 -3.34
N LEU A 17 6.66 -0.34 -4.02
CA LEU A 17 5.34 -0.33 -4.67
C LEU A 17 4.21 -0.38 -3.64
N ASN A 18 3.07 0.20 -3.99
CA ASN A 18 1.85 0.01 -3.23
C ASN A 18 1.32 -1.42 -3.37
N GLY A 19 0.50 -1.86 -2.42
CA GLY A 19 -0.07 -3.21 -2.42
C GLY A 19 0.69 -4.17 -1.53
N ILE A 20 0.48 -5.47 -1.74
CA ILE A 20 1.01 -6.57 -0.90
C ILE A 20 1.56 -7.73 -1.73
N THR A 21 1.67 -7.57 -3.04
CA THR A 21 1.98 -8.68 -3.96
C THR A 21 3.40 -8.64 -4.48
N SER A 22 4.07 -7.48 -4.46
CA SER A 22 5.40 -7.31 -5.04
C SER A 22 6.46 -8.15 -4.32
N GLU A 23 6.39 -8.26 -3.00
CA GLU A 23 7.31 -9.03 -2.18
C GLU A 23 7.22 -10.54 -2.49
N GLU A 24 6.01 -11.05 -2.69
CA GLU A 24 5.79 -12.45 -3.08
C GLU A 24 6.36 -12.73 -4.47
N VAL A 25 6.09 -11.84 -5.44
CA VAL A 25 6.61 -11.95 -6.81
C VAL A 25 8.15 -11.93 -6.83
N LEU A 26 8.75 -11.02 -6.06
CA LEU A 26 10.21 -10.92 -5.93
C LEU A 26 10.80 -12.14 -5.23
N SER A 27 10.16 -12.63 -4.19
CA SER A 27 10.57 -13.83 -3.46
C SER A 27 10.54 -15.07 -4.34
N GLN A 28 9.50 -15.23 -5.16
CA GLN A 28 9.43 -16.34 -6.14
C GLN A 28 10.48 -16.24 -7.23
N ALA A 29 10.84 -15.01 -7.64
CA ALA A 29 11.80 -14.80 -8.72
C ALA A 29 13.27 -14.91 -8.29
N PHE A 30 13.60 -14.51 -7.05
CA PHE A 30 14.97 -14.30 -6.60
C PHE A 30 15.35 -15.04 -5.31
N GLY A 31 14.38 -15.63 -4.62
CA GLY A 31 14.52 -16.23 -3.29
C GLY A 31 14.03 -15.29 -2.19
N SER A 32 13.24 -15.83 -1.26
CA SER A 32 12.66 -15.07 -0.15
C SER A 32 13.71 -14.50 0.81
N GLU A 33 14.83 -15.16 0.91
CA GLU A 33 15.97 -14.74 1.73
C GLU A 33 16.63 -13.44 1.25
N LYS A 34 16.36 -13.01 0.00
CA LYS A 34 16.88 -11.76 -0.57
C LYS A 34 15.95 -10.58 -0.39
N VAL A 35 14.69 -10.81 -0.05
CA VAL A 35 13.65 -9.79 -0.05
C VAL A 35 13.38 -9.28 1.36
N VAL A 36 13.65 -8.00 1.59
CA VAL A 36 13.17 -7.27 2.78
C VAL A 36 11.86 -6.60 2.43
N TRP A 37 10.84 -6.85 3.23
CA TRP A 37 9.52 -6.28 3.03
C TRP A 37 9.52 -4.81 3.39
N CYS A 38 8.87 -3.99 2.56
CA CYS A 38 8.97 -2.55 2.65
C CYS A 38 7.63 -1.86 2.37
N VAL A 39 7.33 -0.85 3.17
CA VAL A 39 6.22 0.07 2.93
C VAL A 39 6.77 1.49 2.89
N ALA A 40 6.71 2.15 1.73
CA ALA A 40 6.99 3.58 1.62
C ALA A 40 5.76 4.37 2.11
N GLN A 41 5.93 5.26 3.09
CA GLN A 41 4.81 5.93 3.76
C GLN A 41 5.12 7.37 4.15
N LYS A 42 4.07 8.11 4.55
CA LYS A 42 4.16 9.52 5.01
C LYS A 42 4.82 10.45 3.99
N MET A 43 4.87 10.05 2.71
CA MET A 43 5.48 10.82 1.63
C MET A 43 4.43 11.28 0.62
N SER A 44 4.64 12.47 0.09
CA SER A 44 3.92 12.99 -1.05
C SER A 44 4.93 13.35 -2.13
N ALA A 45 4.77 12.81 -3.32
CA ALA A 45 5.59 13.14 -4.47
C ALA A 45 4.69 13.48 -5.65
N VAL A 46 4.89 14.65 -6.22
CA VAL A 46 4.18 15.11 -7.43
C VAL A 46 5.21 15.37 -8.52
N LYS A 47 5.03 14.73 -9.67
CA LYS A 47 5.89 14.93 -10.84
C LYS A 47 5.11 15.66 -11.94
N VAL A 48 5.64 16.80 -12.36
CA VAL A 48 5.14 17.58 -13.50
C VAL A 48 6.29 17.76 -14.51
N GLY A 49 6.18 17.14 -15.65
CA GLY A 49 7.26 17.09 -16.63
C GLY A 49 8.52 16.45 -16.05
N ASN A 50 9.63 17.20 -16.00
CA ASN A 50 10.91 16.75 -15.43
C ASN A 50 11.14 17.25 -13.99
N GLN A 51 10.17 17.93 -13.39
CA GLN A 51 10.26 18.41 -12.01
C GLN A 51 9.50 17.45 -11.07
N ALA A 52 10.15 17.02 -9.99
CA ALA A 52 9.54 16.29 -8.91
C ALA A 52 9.56 17.15 -7.64
N THR A 53 8.39 17.33 -7.03
CA THR A 53 8.23 17.99 -5.73
C THR A 53 7.92 16.92 -4.70
N ILE A 54 8.72 16.84 -3.63
CA ILE A 54 8.56 15.89 -2.53
C ILE A 54 8.30 16.70 -1.27
N SER A 55 7.24 16.39 -0.55
CA SER A 55 6.90 16.99 0.73
C SER A 55 5.83 16.16 1.46
N PRO A 56 5.93 15.97 2.76
CA PRO A 56 7.14 16.02 3.59
C PRO A 56 8.09 14.85 3.23
N PHE A 57 9.25 14.80 3.87
CA PHE A 57 10.10 13.60 3.80
C PHE A 57 9.33 12.44 4.43
N GLY A 58 9.13 11.36 3.65
CA GLY A 58 8.52 10.15 4.14
C GLY A 58 9.53 9.21 4.78
N ASP A 59 9.04 8.12 5.34
CA ASP A 59 9.84 7.04 5.89
C ASP A 59 9.53 5.69 5.22
N LEU A 60 10.33 4.69 5.56
CA LEU A 60 10.13 3.31 5.16
C LEU A 60 9.78 2.47 6.39
N ALA A 61 8.67 1.74 6.34
CA ALA A 61 8.46 0.66 7.28
C ALA A 61 9.09 -0.61 6.69
N LEU A 62 9.96 -1.27 7.46
CA LEU A 62 10.77 -2.39 7.01
C LEU A 62 10.59 -3.60 7.92
N GLY A 63 10.70 -4.79 7.35
CA GLY A 63 10.68 -6.03 8.12
C GLY A 63 10.96 -7.25 7.28
N VAL A 64 11.01 -8.40 7.95
CA VAL A 64 11.08 -9.71 7.32
C VAL A 64 9.93 -10.57 7.83
N PRO A 65 9.48 -11.58 7.07
CA PRO A 65 8.48 -12.52 7.56
C PRO A 65 8.90 -13.17 8.87
N ALA A 66 7.94 -13.52 9.71
CA ALA A 66 8.20 -14.18 10.98
C ALA A 66 9.04 -15.46 10.78
N GLY A 67 10.14 -15.57 11.53
CA GLY A 67 11.10 -16.69 11.45
C GLY A 67 12.12 -16.61 10.32
N ALA A 68 12.11 -15.53 9.49
CA ALA A 68 13.16 -15.30 8.50
C ALA A 68 14.44 -14.71 9.14
N ASP A 69 15.58 -14.95 8.50
CA ASP A 69 16.86 -14.37 8.93
C ASP A 69 16.86 -12.84 8.79
N PRO A 70 17.07 -12.07 9.87
CA PRO A 70 17.08 -10.61 9.82
C PRO A 70 18.38 -10.00 9.28
N ALA A 71 19.38 -10.79 8.89
CA ALA A 71 20.71 -10.28 8.51
C ALA A 71 20.63 -9.22 7.39
N ARG A 72 19.77 -9.43 6.39
CA ARG A 72 19.57 -8.44 5.30
C ARG A 72 18.83 -7.21 5.74
N LEU A 73 17.89 -7.32 6.66
CA LEU A 73 17.21 -6.18 7.27
C LEU A 73 18.25 -5.33 8.03
N HIS A 74 19.11 -5.94 8.83
CA HIS A 74 20.17 -5.22 9.53
C HIS A 74 21.18 -4.53 8.59
N ALA A 75 21.55 -5.19 7.49
CA ALA A 75 22.42 -4.58 6.47
C ALA A 75 21.73 -3.38 5.79
N LEU A 76 20.44 -3.48 5.51
CA LEU A 76 19.65 -2.38 4.92
C LEU A 76 19.51 -1.21 5.90
N THR A 77 19.14 -1.46 7.15
CA THR A 77 19.02 -0.39 8.15
C THR A 77 20.34 0.32 8.40
N ALA A 78 21.46 -0.40 8.45
CA ALA A 78 22.80 0.20 8.54
C ALA A 78 23.13 1.11 7.34
N LEU A 79 22.63 0.79 6.13
CA LEU A 79 22.76 1.67 4.97
C LEU A 79 21.89 2.91 5.14
N LEU A 80 20.62 2.76 5.56
CA LEU A 80 19.69 3.87 5.75
C LEU A 80 20.18 4.84 6.82
N ASP A 81 20.74 4.34 7.93
CA ASP A 81 21.38 5.16 8.96
C ASP A 81 22.53 6.01 8.40
N ARG A 82 23.37 5.43 7.55
CA ARG A 82 24.49 6.15 6.91
C ARG A 82 24.05 7.27 5.99
N ILE A 83 22.90 7.13 5.34
CA ILE A 83 22.35 8.15 4.43
C ILE A 83 21.29 9.03 5.09
N HIS A 84 21.10 8.89 6.40
CA HIS A 84 20.13 9.64 7.20
C HIS A 84 18.70 9.56 6.64
N MET A 85 18.28 8.36 6.21
CA MET A 85 16.93 8.10 5.74
C MET A 85 16.10 7.49 6.87
N ASP A 86 14.99 8.13 7.21
CA ASP A 86 14.10 7.68 8.27
C ASP A 86 13.42 6.34 7.92
N TYR A 87 13.33 5.46 8.90
CA TYR A 87 12.61 4.20 8.80
C TYR A 87 12.01 3.77 10.14
N GLU A 88 11.06 2.87 10.09
CA GLU A 88 10.51 2.19 11.27
C GLU A 88 10.54 0.66 11.08
N LEU A 89 10.59 -0.06 12.19
CA LEU A 89 10.58 -1.51 12.24
C LEU A 89 9.31 -1.97 13.01
N PRO A 90 8.16 -2.09 12.32
CA PRO A 90 6.95 -2.57 12.96
C PRO A 90 7.11 -4.02 13.44
N GLU A 91 6.47 -4.36 14.54
CA GLU A 91 6.48 -5.72 15.10
C GLU A 91 6.00 -6.77 14.09
N ASP A 92 5.01 -6.42 13.29
CA ASP A 92 4.48 -7.23 12.19
C ASP A 92 4.37 -6.40 10.91
N ILE A 93 5.39 -6.51 10.06
CA ILE A 93 5.44 -5.82 8.76
C ILE A 93 4.30 -6.27 7.84
N ARG A 94 3.87 -7.53 7.91
CA ARG A 94 2.77 -8.03 7.09
C ARG A 94 1.45 -7.36 7.46
N ARG A 95 1.17 -7.24 8.75
CA ARG A 95 0.02 -6.50 9.25
C ARG A 95 0.07 -5.02 8.85
N HIS A 96 1.25 -4.42 8.92
CA HIS A 96 1.47 -3.03 8.51
C HIS A 96 1.16 -2.81 7.01
N MET A 97 1.65 -3.70 6.14
CA MET A 97 1.35 -3.69 4.70
C MET A 97 -0.16 -3.80 4.42
N TRP A 98 -0.85 -4.70 5.11
CA TRP A 98 -2.29 -4.87 4.96
C TRP A 98 -3.09 -3.66 5.47
N SER A 99 -2.65 -3.04 6.56
CA SER A 99 -3.25 -1.80 7.07
C SER A 99 -3.14 -0.66 6.04
N LYS A 100 -1.97 -0.50 5.40
CA LYS A 100 -1.81 0.46 4.30
C LYS A 100 -2.63 0.08 3.06
N LEU A 101 -2.69 -1.21 2.70
CA LEU A 101 -3.56 -1.66 1.60
C LEU A 101 -5.02 -1.30 1.88
N MET A 102 -5.48 -1.45 3.11
CA MET A 102 -6.86 -1.11 3.50
C MET A 102 -7.20 0.35 3.21
N VAL A 103 -6.38 1.29 3.68
CA VAL A 103 -6.63 2.72 3.42
C VAL A 103 -6.48 3.06 1.94
N ASN A 104 -5.48 2.54 1.24
CA ASN A 104 -5.31 2.79 -0.19
C ASN A 104 -6.50 2.25 -1.00
N THR A 105 -6.97 1.06 -0.69
CA THR A 105 -8.13 0.45 -1.36
C THR A 105 -9.40 1.28 -1.17
N GLY A 106 -9.66 1.75 0.04
CA GLY A 106 -10.82 2.59 0.31
C GLY A 106 -10.67 4.01 -0.23
N CYS A 107 -9.63 4.71 0.19
CA CYS A 107 -9.43 6.13 -0.09
C CYS A 107 -9.12 6.39 -1.57
N ASN A 108 -8.07 5.77 -2.12
CA ASN A 108 -7.57 6.09 -3.46
C ASN A 108 -8.59 5.78 -4.54
N GLN A 109 -9.24 4.63 -4.45
CA GLN A 109 -10.22 4.21 -5.45
C GLN A 109 -11.52 5.00 -5.36
N THR A 110 -11.98 5.30 -4.13
CA THR A 110 -13.18 6.15 -3.97
C THR A 110 -12.92 7.56 -4.49
N ALA A 111 -11.78 8.16 -4.17
CA ALA A 111 -11.42 9.48 -4.70
C ALA A 111 -11.32 9.48 -6.24
N MET A 112 -10.86 8.39 -6.84
CA MET A 112 -10.80 8.24 -8.29
C MET A 112 -12.21 8.20 -8.89
N VAL A 113 -13.11 7.38 -8.37
CA VAL A 113 -14.48 7.19 -8.90
C VAL A 113 -15.36 8.43 -8.68
N PHE A 114 -15.24 9.09 -7.53
CA PHE A 114 -15.99 10.30 -7.21
C PHE A 114 -15.31 11.58 -7.72
N GLU A 115 -14.17 11.45 -8.39
CA GLU A 115 -13.38 12.55 -8.94
C GLU A 115 -13.08 13.66 -7.93
N CYS A 116 -12.76 13.31 -6.69
CA CYS A 116 -12.61 14.25 -5.58
C CYS A 116 -11.26 14.12 -4.87
N GLY A 117 -10.91 15.17 -4.10
CA GLY A 117 -9.84 15.13 -3.10
C GLY A 117 -10.33 14.62 -1.75
N TYR A 118 -9.48 14.74 -0.71
CA TYR A 118 -9.81 14.25 0.65
C TYR A 118 -11.08 14.90 1.22
N GLY A 119 -11.36 16.17 0.91
CA GLY A 119 -12.59 16.84 1.31
C GLY A 119 -13.85 16.18 0.78
N GLY A 120 -13.81 15.69 -0.46
CA GLY A 120 -14.94 14.97 -1.09
C GLY A 120 -15.20 13.60 -0.46
N LEU A 121 -14.16 12.92 0.04
CA LEU A 121 -14.30 11.65 0.74
C LEU A 121 -15.06 11.75 2.08
N ARG A 122 -15.20 12.96 2.64
CA ARG A 122 -15.96 13.23 3.85
C ARG A 122 -17.48 13.28 3.58
N GLN A 123 -17.90 13.40 2.31
CA GLN A 123 -19.32 13.40 1.93
C GLN A 123 -19.94 12.02 2.22
N PRO A 124 -21.21 11.98 2.68
CA PRO A 124 -21.82 10.75 3.20
C PRO A 124 -21.73 9.56 2.25
N GLU A 125 -21.96 9.75 0.96
CA GLU A 125 -21.94 8.67 -0.02
C GLU A 125 -20.52 8.16 -0.27
N ALA A 126 -19.57 9.05 -0.54
CA ALA A 126 -18.17 8.69 -0.75
C ALA A 126 -17.57 8.03 0.50
N LYS A 127 -17.84 8.58 1.70
CA LYS A 127 -17.42 8.00 2.98
C LYS A 127 -17.97 6.58 3.16
N ARG A 128 -19.24 6.34 2.84
CA ARG A 128 -19.87 5.01 2.92
C ARG A 128 -19.16 4.00 2.00
N ILE A 129 -18.84 4.38 0.76
CA ILE A 129 -18.13 3.52 -0.18
C ILE A 129 -16.70 3.26 0.30
N MET A 130 -15.97 4.31 0.70
CA MET A 130 -14.61 4.21 1.22
C MET A 130 -14.53 3.23 2.41
N VAL A 131 -15.34 3.46 3.44
CA VAL A 131 -15.38 2.62 4.64
C VAL A 131 -15.82 1.20 4.33
N GLY A 132 -16.78 1.03 3.43
CA GLY A 132 -17.24 -0.28 2.99
C GLY A 132 -16.14 -1.07 2.28
N ALA A 133 -15.39 -0.45 1.36
CA ALA A 133 -14.24 -1.07 0.71
C ALA A 133 -13.15 -1.47 1.71
N MET A 134 -12.87 -0.61 2.70
CA MET A 134 -11.92 -0.91 3.78
C MET A 134 -12.36 -2.11 4.63
N ARG A 135 -13.65 -2.25 4.94
CA ARG A 135 -14.18 -3.40 5.67
C ARG A 135 -14.05 -4.71 4.91
N GLU A 136 -14.22 -4.69 3.59
CA GLU A 136 -13.98 -5.86 2.77
C GLU A 136 -12.49 -6.26 2.79
N VAL A 137 -11.56 -5.28 2.72
CA VAL A 137 -10.12 -5.55 2.90
C VAL A 137 -9.84 -6.17 4.27
N MET A 138 -10.40 -5.60 5.34
CA MET A 138 -10.25 -6.12 6.70
C MET A 138 -10.77 -7.56 6.82
N ALA A 139 -11.93 -7.88 6.23
CA ALA A 139 -12.47 -9.23 6.24
C ALA A 139 -11.55 -10.22 5.51
N VAL A 140 -11.02 -9.84 4.35
CA VAL A 140 -10.06 -10.66 3.59
C VAL A 140 -8.75 -10.83 4.35
N ALA A 141 -8.22 -9.75 4.97
CA ALA A 141 -7.02 -9.80 5.80
C ALA A 141 -7.18 -10.79 6.96
N ASN A 142 -8.29 -10.72 7.67
CA ASN A 142 -8.59 -11.62 8.80
C ASN A 142 -8.70 -13.09 8.34
N ALA A 143 -9.26 -13.36 7.17
CA ALA A 143 -9.28 -14.70 6.58
C ALA A 143 -7.88 -15.19 6.18
N GLN A 144 -6.93 -14.29 5.94
CA GLN A 144 -5.50 -14.58 5.73
C GLN A 144 -4.69 -14.70 7.04
N GLY A 145 -5.33 -14.61 8.19
CA GLY A 145 -4.68 -14.62 9.50
C GLY A 145 -3.98 -13.30 9.87
N ILE A 146 -4.34 -12.20 9.21
CA ILE A 146 -3.83 -10.85 9.52
C ILE A 146 -4.87 -10.11 10.37
N PRO A 147 -4.63 -9.87 11.66
CA PRO A 147 -5.63 -9.34 12.59
C PRO A 147 -5.82 -7.82 12.42
N LEU A 148 -6.54 -7.40 11.38
CA LEU A 148 -7.02 -6.02 11.27
C LEU A 148 -8.34 -5.86 12.04
N THR A 149 -8.50 -4.71 12.67
CA THR A 149 -9.63 -4.40 13.55
C THR A 149 -10.43 -3.19 13.06
N GLU A 150 -11.63 -3.00 13.61
CA GLU A 150 -12.41 -1.78 13.34
C GLU A 150 -11.68 -0.53 13.89
N GLU A 151 -10.87 -0.67 14.96
CA GLU A 151 -10.05 0.42 15.48
C GLU A 151 -8.98 0.87 14.47
N ASP A 152 -8.31 -0.08 13.80
CA ASP A 152 -7.38 0.23 12.69
C ASP A 152 -8.09 1.00 11.57
N LEU A 153 -9.30 0.55 11.20
CA LEU A 153 -10.09 1.20 10.17
C LEU A 153 -10.47 2.62 10.58
N GLN A 154 -10.99 2.80 11.79
CA GLN A 154 -11.39 4.12 12.28
C GLN A 154 -10.19 5.05 12.47
N GLY A 155 -9.03 4.53 12.88
CA GLY A 155 -7.76 5.27 12.90
C GLY A 155 -7.42 5.86 11.53
N TRP A 156 -7.52 5.08 10.47
CA TRP A 156 -7.31 5.59 9.11
C TRP A 156 -8.38 6.58 8.66
N VAL A 157 -9.64 6.37 8.99
CA VAL A 157 -10.70 7.35 8.70
C VAL A 157 -10.40 8.69 9.35
N HIS A 158 -9.96 8.68 10.61
CA HIS A 158 -9.56 9.89 11.34
C HIS A 158 -8.37 10.59 10.66
N VAL A 159 -7.32 9.87 10.31
CA VAL A 159 -6.17 10.41 9.56
C VAL A 159 -6.61 11.06 8.23
N MET A 160 -7.55 10.43 7.50
CA MET A 160 -8.08 11.00 6.25
C MET A 160 -8.90 12.30 6.48
N GLU A 161 -9.52 12.44 7.63
CA GLU A 161 -10.26 13.65 8.01
C GLU A 161 -9.33 14.83 8.34
N GLU A 162 -8.09 14.57 8.73
CA GLU A 162 -7.09 15.60 9.03
C GLU A 162 -6.37 16.13 7.77
N PHE A 163 -6.38 15.39 6.67
CA PHE A 163 -5.70 15.84 5.45
C PHE A 163 -6.35 17.12 4.87
N PRO A 164 -5.56 17.99 4.20
CA PRO A 164 -6.09 19.15 3.49
C PRO A 164 -7.20 18.74 2.52
N ALA A 165 -8.33 19.46 2.54
CA ALA A 165 -9.53 19.09 1.77
C ALA A 165 -9.28 19.06 0.25
N ASP A 166 -8.36 19.92 -0.23
CA ASP A 166 -7.92 20.05 -1.61
C ASP A 166 -6.78 19.09 -1.99
N GLY A 167 -6.20 18.39 -1.00
CA GLY A 167 -5.21 17.36 -1.25
C GLY A 167 -5.82 16.16 -1.99
N GLU A 168 -5.03 15.49 -2.81
CA GLU A 168 -5.49 14.36 -3.63
C GLU A 168 -4.64 13.09 -3.41
N PRO A 169 -5.28 11.93 -3.27
CA PRO A 169 -4.57 10.66 -3.26
C PRO A 169 -3.84 10.40 -4.59
N SER A 170 -2.78 9.58 -4.53
CA SER A 170 -1.91 9.30 -5.69
C SER A 170 -2.69 8.77 -6.91
N MET A 171 -3.64 7.88 -6.71
CA MET A 171 -4.44 7.31 -7.80
C MET A 171 -5.35 8.35 -8.48
N ARG A 172 -5.84 9.36 -7.75
CA ARG A 172 -6.57 10.48 -8.36
C ARG A 172 -5.64 11.35 -9.22
N GLN A 173 -4.42 11.58 -8.75
CA GLN A 173 -3.39 12.28 -9.53
C GLN A 173 -3.04 11.51 -10.82
N ASP A 174 -2.96 10.17 -10.74
CA ASP A 174 -2.74 9.31 -11.92
C ASP A 174 -3.88 9.41 -12.91
N GLY A 175 -5.13 9.40 -12.46
CA GLY A 175 -6.30 9.58 -13.30
C GLY A 175 -6.31 10.90 -14.04
N LYS A 176 -6.02 12.03 -13.35
CA LYS A 176 -5.88 13.35 -13.98
C LYS A 176 -4.77 13.41 -15.03
N ALA A 177 -3.70 12.67 -14.80
CA ALA A 177 -2.56 12.59 -15.71
C ALA A 177 -2.72 11.51 -16.80
N HIS A 178 -3.88 10.86 -16.89
CA HIS A 178 -4.17 9.76 -17.82
C HIS A 178 -3.15 8.62 -17.73
N ARG A 179 -2.63 8.35 -16.53
CA ARG A 179 -1.73 7.22 -16.28
C ARG A 179 -2.55 5.96 -15.95
N LYS A 180 -1.94 4.80 -16.17
CA LYS A 180 -2.53 3.52 -15.77
C LYS A 180 -2.78 3.50 -14.27
N SER A 181 -3.98 3.14 -13.86
CA SER A 181 -4.37 3.05 -12.46
C SER A 181 -3.77 1.83 -11.76
N GLU A 182 -3.68 1.89 -10.44
CA GLU A 182 -3.25 0.77 -9.56
C GLU A 182 -4.44 -0.14 -9.16
N VAL A 183 -5.56 -0.09 -9.85
CA VAL A 183 -6.78 -0.84 -9.49
C VAL A 183 -6.53 -2.35 -9.32
N GLU A 184 -5.63 -2.93 -10.09
CA GLU A 184 -5.25 -4.35 -9.98
C GLU A 184 -4.51 -4.65 -8.67
N LEU A 185 -3.70 -3.70 -8.17
CA LEU A 185 -2.98 -3.86 -6.90
C LEU A 185 -3.93 -3.74 -5.69
N PHE A 186 -5.02 -3.01 -5.84
CA PHE A 186 -6.02 -2.76 -4.79
C PHE A 186 -7.22 -3.69 -4.92
N SER A 187 -8.31 -3.24 -5.56
CA SER A 187 -9.52 -4.05 -5.71
C SER A 187 -9.26 -5.37 -6.46
N GLY A 188 -8.39 -5.40 -7.45
CA GLY A 188 -8.02 -6.63 -8.16
C GLY A 188 -7.49 -7.70 -7.19
N THR A 189 -6.58 -7.31 -6.29
CA THR A 189 -6.04 -8.20 -5.25
C THR A 189 -7.12 -8.64 -4.26
N ILE A 190 -7.95 -7.71 -3.76
CA ILE A 190 -8.99 -8.01 -2.77
C ILE A 190 -10.07 -8.93 -3.35
N ARG A 191 -10.51 -8.71 -4.59
CA ARG A 191 -11.45 -9.57 -5.30
C ARG A 191 -10.92 -11.00 -5.47
N ARG A 192 -9.68 -11.13 -5.91
CA ARG A 192 -9.02 -12.43 -6.09
C ARG A 192 -8.89 -13.18 -4.76
N LEU A 193 -8.41 -12.53 -3.70
CA LEU A 193 -8.26 -13.14 -2.39
C LEU A 193 -9.63 -13.42 -1.74
N GLY A 194 -10.59 -12.51 -1.88
CA GLY A 194 -11.96 -12.70 -1.43
C GLY A 194 -12.59 -13.95 -2.05
N ALA A 195 -12.40 -14.17 -3.35
CA ALA A 195 -12.87 -15.38 -4.02
C ALA A 195 -12.22 -16.67 -3.47
N ILE A 196 -10.91 -16.63 -3.19
CA ILE A 196 -10.18 -17.78 -2.60
C ILE A 196 -10.72 -18.13 -1.21
N HIS A 197 -11.04 -17.11 -0.41
CA HIS A 197 -11.50 -17.28 0.99
C HIS A 197 -13.03 -17.29 1.15
N HIS A 198 -13.77 -17.24 0.04
CA HIS A 198 -15.25 -17.15 0.05
C HIS A 198 -15.77 -15.91 0.82
N ILE A 199 -15.02 -14.81 0.78
CA ILE A 199 -15.40 -13.52 1.36
C ILE A 199 -16.00 -12.64 0.24
N PRO A 200 -17.27 -12.20 0.36
CA PRO A 200 -17.87 -11.30 -0.62
C PRO A 200 -17.18 -9.92 -0.61
N THR A 201 -16.91 -9.38 -1.80
CA THR A 201 -16.26 -8.06 -1.96
C THR A 201 -17.04 -7.16 -2.93
N PRO A 202 -18.36 -6.94 -2.73
CA PRO A 202 -19.22 -6.26 -3.70
C PRO A 202 -18.82 -4.80 -3.94
N ILE A 203 -18.29 -4.10 -2.93
CA ILE A 203 -17.86 -2.70 -3.07
C ILE A 203 -16.56 -2.63 -3.86
N ASN A 204 -15.59 -3.50 -3.59
CA ASN A 204 -14.36 -3.60 -4.38
C ASN A 204 -14.66 -4.06 -5.81
N ASP A 205 -15.64 -4.94 -6.03
CA ASP A 205 -16.12 -5.30 -7.37
C ASP A 205 -16.70 -4.11 -8.13
N TRP A 206 -17.46 -3.27 -7.43
CA TRP A 206 -18.04 -2.07 -8.02
C TRP A 206 -16.96 -1.04 -8.35
N LEU A 207 -16.03 -0.75 -7.43
CA LEU A 207 -14.91 0.17 -7.64
C LEU A 207 -14.03 -0.29 -8.82
N TYR A 208 -13.69 -1.57 -8.86
CA TYR A 208 -12.89 -2.15 -9.94
C TYR A 208 -13.50 -1.95 -11.33
N ARG A 209 -14.82 -2.07 -11.43
CA ARG A 209 -15.52 -1.88 -12.71
C ARG A 209 -15.71 -0.43 -13.12
N LYS A 210 -15.57 0.50 -12.18
CA LYS A 210 -15.73 1.94 -12.42
C LYS A 210 -14.42 2.63 -12.82
N ILE A 211 -13.30 2.05 -12.46
CA ILE A 211 -11.95 2.52 -12.77
C ILE A 211 -11.42 1.88 -14.05
#